data_2b3157782009e2575f047cdb53269622
#
_entry.id   2b3157782009e2575f047cdb53269622
#
_cell.length_a   1.000
_cell.length_b   1.000
_cell.length_c   1.000
_cell.angle_alpha   90.00
_cell.angle_beta   90.00
_cell.angle_gamma   90.00
#
_symmetry.space_group_name_H-M   'P 1'
#
loop_
_entity.id
_entity.type
_entity.pdbx_description
1 polymer ?
#
loop_
_entity_poly.entity_id
_entity_poly.type
_entity_poly.pdbx_seq_one_letter_code
_entity_poly.pdbx_strand_id
1 'polypeptide(L)'
;MKRCLALAAAVVLLPSVALAQSVTLKLATIVGNDNPFTTSAMKFKEVAEAKSGGRIKVDVYPAGQLAKNEIVQLEGMQLGTVDVAAMSLPSIGGKFDPKMLATDVPFLYTGREHVWKVHEGAVGKELMQRFEPLGAKPFCYGGGWGFRGVLSNKRPVQGPDDLKGQTIRVPPVPTLVEAFKAFGANPVPMIWGEVYLAVKQGTVDGLELPVTTAVSDKFHEITKYYSRTLHSYPIAVWAMAKPKYEALPADLKKVIDETMHVACAQHRQDELKAEAEGLVQMKARGMQVNEIKDLRPFQERAQPVWKFVEQKVGKELFDRVIAEARAAK
;
A
#
# COMPACT_ATOMS: atom_id res chain seq x y z
N MET A 1 12.36 78.16 -42.27
CA MET A 1 11.36 77.05 -42.27
C MET A 1 12.04 75.77 -41.78
N LYS A 2 11.90 75.46 -40.55
CA LYS A 2 12.47 74.22 -39.91
C LYS A 2 11.34 73.20 -39.75
N ARG A 3 11.39 72.09 -40.42
CA ARG A 3 10.45 70.96 -40.29
C ARG A 3 10.97 70.04 -39.16
N CYS A 4 10.26 69.95 -38.09
CA CYS A 4 10.47 68.93 -37.02
C CYS A 4 9.77 67.66 -37.50
N LEU A 5 10.53 66.58 -37.73
CA LEU A 5 10.01 65.18 -37.83
C LEU A 5 9.86 64.62 -36.45
N ALA A 6 8.63 64.33 -36.02
CA ALA A 6 8.34 63.56 -34.81
C ALA A 6 8.40 62.05 -35.19
N LEU A 7 9.38 61.33 -34.64
CA LEU A 7 9.44 59.88 -34.72
C LEU A 7 8.51 59.28 -33.62
N ALA A 8 7.42 58.65 -34.03
CA ALA A 8 6.58 57.88 -33.10
C ALA A 8 7.19 56.47 -32.91
N ALA A 9 7.72 56.20 -31.75
CA ALA A 9 8.20 54.89 -31.36
C ALA A 9 7.00 54.00 -31.00
N ALA A 10 6.68 53.02 -31.85
CA ALA A 10 5.70 51.99 -31.54
C ALA A 10 6.31 50.97 -30.58
N VAL A 11 5.86 50.96 -29.32
CA VAL A 11 6.20 49.92 -28.31
C VAL A 11 5.43 48.65 -28.66
N VAL A 12 6.10 47.67 -29.24
CA VAL A 12 5.55 46.34 -29.49
C VAL A 12 5.57 45.58 -28.15
N LEU A 13 4.41 45.47 -27.48
CA LEU A 13 4.20 44.59 -26.32
C LEU A 13 4.21 43.14 -26.84
N LEU A 14 5.36 42.49 -26.73
CA LEU A 14 5.46 41.04 -26.91
C LEU A 14 4.73 40.36 -25.74
N PRO A 15 3.77 39.46 -25.99
CA PRO A 15 3.16 38.69 -24.88
C PRO A 15 4.26 37.86 -24.24
N SER A 16 4.51 38.10 -22.95
CA SER A 16 5.36 37.24 -22.14
C SER A 16 4.71 35.86 -22.10
N VAL A 17 5.22 34.93 -22.91
CA VAL A 17 4.90 33.52 -22.73
C VAL A 17 5.51 33.13 -21.39
N ALA A 18 4.68 33.16 -20.34
CA ALA A 18 5.05 32.59 -19.04
C ALA A 18 5.42 31.13 -19.32
N LEU A 19 6.69 30.81 -19.27
CA LEU A 19 7.18 29.42 -19.30
C LEU A 19 6.44 28.70 -18.17
N ALA A 20 5.45 27.90 -18.53
CA ALA A 20 4.66 27.13 -17.59
C ALA A 20 5.62 26.21 -16.83
N GLN A 21 5.83 26.49 -15.55
CA GLN A 21 6.74 25.74 -14.69
C GLN A 21 6.39 24.26 -14.73
N SER A 22 7.25 23.44 -15.32
CA SER A 22 7.10 21.99 -15.35
C SER A 22 7.61 21.39 -14.03
N VAL A 23 6.90 20.38 -13.52
CA VAL A 23 7.24 19.69 -12.30
C VAL A 23 7.41 18.20 -12.58
N THR A 24 8.54 17.64 -12.20
CA THR A 24 8.76 16.20 -12.25
C THR A 24 8.49 15.59 -10.88
N LEU A 25 7.68 14.51 -10.86
CA LEU A 25 7.34 13.73 -9.68
C LEU A 25 7.98 12.35 -9.77
N LYS A 26 8.67 11.95 -8.73
CA LYS A 26 9.25 10.61 -8.56
C LYS A 26 8.26 9.74 -7.78
N LEU A 27 7.63 8.78 -8.46
CA LEU A 27 6.69 7.85 -7.86
C LEU A 27 7.37 6.49 -7.64
N ALA A 28 7.40 6.03 -6.38
CA ALA A 28 8.06 4.80 -5.98
C ALA A 28 7.04 3.70 -5.68
N THR A 29 7.26 2.48 -6.21
CA THR A 29 6.61 1.26 -5.75
C THR A 29 7.64 0.20 -5.37
N ILE A 30 7.32 -0.66 -4.39
CA ILE A 30 8.26 -1.68 -3.90
C ILE A 30 8.10 -3.04 -4.59
N VAL A 31 7.09 -3.18 -5.45
CA VAL A 31 6.68 -4.42 -6.13
C VAL A 31 6.86 -4.32 -7.64
N GLY A 32 6.78 -5.47 -8.32
CA GLY A 32 6.97 -5.59 -9.76
C GLY A 32 5.93 -4.84 -10.61
N ASN A 33 6.18 -4.80 -11.92
CA ASN A 33 5.37 -4.01 -12.87
C ASN A 33 3.90 -4.44 -12.95
N ASP A 34 3.63 -5.74 -12.81
CA ASP A 34 2.29 -6.32 -12.96
C ASP A 34 1.46 -6.27 -11.65
N ASN A 35 2.03 -5.70 -10.59
CA ASN A 35 1.34 -5.56 -9.31
C ASN A 35 0.37 -4.38 -9.33
N PRO A 36 -0.81 -4.46 -8.69
CA PRO A 36 -1.80 -3.38 -8.60
C PRO A 36 -1.24 -2.03 -8.11
N PHE A 37 -0.25 -2.01 -7.24
CA PHE A 37 0.43 -0.78 -6.84
C PHE A 37 1.15 -0.10 -8.02
N THR A 38 1.78 -0.88 -8.90
CA THR A 38 2.55 -0.33 -10.02
C THR A 38 1.63 -0.01 -11.20
N THR A 39 0.63 -0.84 -11.50
CA THR A 39 -0.31 -0.55 -12.60
C THR A 39 -1.13 0.72 -12.32
N SER A 40 -1.57 0.90 -11.06
CA SER A 40 -2.25 2.14 -10.65
C SER A 40 -1.31 3.37 -10.61
N ALA A 41 -0.01 3.17 -10.34
CA ALA A 41 1.00 4.22 -10.47
C ALA A 41 1.19 4.66 -11.93
N MET A 42 1.15 3.72 -12.87
CA MET A 42 1.17 4.03 -14.30
C MET A 42 -0.10 4.78 -14.73
N LYS A 43 -1.26 4.44 -14.15
CA LYS A 43 -2.51 5.19 -14.38
C LYS A 43 -2.45 6.61 -13.80
N PHE A 44 -1.88 6.77 -12.62
CA PHE A 44 -1.59 8.10 -12.06
C PHE A 44 -0.74 8.94 -13.02
N LYS A 45 0.37 8.37 -13.54
CA LYS A 45 1.25 9.01 -14.51
C LYS A 45 0.47 9.47 -15.75
N GLU A 46 -0.23 8.55 -16.39
CA GLU A 46 -1.02 8.84 -17.61
C GLU A 46 -1.97 10.02 -17.40
N VAL A 47 -2.76 9.99 -16.33
CA VAL A 47 -3.80 10.99 -16.07
C VAL A 47 -3.20 12.34 -15.64
N ALA A 48 -2.17 12.33 -14.77
CA ALA A 48 -1.51 13.56 -14.33
C ALA A 48 -0.84 14.31 -15.48
N GLU A 49 -0.10 13.59 -16.33
CA GLU A 49 0.57 14.16 -17.49
C GLU A 49 -0.43 14.73 -18.50
N ALA A 50 -1.52 13.98 -18.79
CA ALA A 50 -2.56 14.43 -19.71
C ALA A 50 -3.32 15.65 -19.19
N LYS A 51 -3.83 15.59 -17.94
CA LYS A 51 -4.62 16.70 -17.36
C LYS A 51 -3.82 17.98 -17.12
N SER A 52 -2.52 17.86 -16.88
CA SER A 52 -1.65 19.04 -16.71
C SER A 52 -1.19 19.67 -18.03
N GLY A 53 -1.55 19.10 -19.19
CA GLY A 53 -0.99 19.50 -20.48
C GLY A 53 0.53 19.31 -20.55
N GLY A 54 1.05 18.28 -19.88
CA GLY A 54 2.47 17.94 -19.81
C GLY A 54 3.29 18.80 -18.85
N ARG A 55 2.68 19.68 -18.05
CA ARG A 55 3.38 20.46 -16.99
C ARG A 55 3.77 19.60 -15.78
N ILE A 56 3.04 18.52 -15.51
CA ILE A 56 3.47 17.47 -14.59
C ILE A 56 4.10 16.37 -15.43
N LYS A 57 5.29 15.91 -15.04
CA LYS A 57 5.93 14.68 -15.51
C LYS A 57 6.04 13.72 -14.35
N VAL A 58 5.81 12.44 -14.59
CA VAL A 58 5.86 11.41 -13.55
C VAL A 58 6.85 10.32 -13.96
N ASP A 59 7.91 10.17 -13.20
CA ASP A 59 8.85 9.06 -13.33
C ASP A 59 8.46 7.97 -12.34
N VAL A 60 8.05 6.81 -12.84
CA VAL A 60 7.66 5.66 -12.02
C VAL A 60 8.87 4.74 -11.82
N TYR A 61 9.17 4.42 -10.56
CA TYR A 61 10.28 3.58 -10.14
C TYR A 61 9.74 2.32 -9.44
N PRO A 62 9.52 1.22 -10.17
CA PRO A 62 8.99 -0.03 -9.64
C PRO A 62 10.05 -0.87 -8.93
N ALA A 63 9.62 -1.98 -8.31
CA ALA A 63 10.46 -3.03 -7.76
C ALA A 63 11.55 -2.53 -6.77
N GLY A 64 11.22 -1.52 -5.98
CA GLY A 64 12.12 -0.99 -4.95
C GLY A 64 13.32 -0.19 -5.47
N GLN A 65 13.30 0.29 -6.71
CA GLN A 65 14.42 1.04 -7.31
C GLN A 65 14.79 2.31 -6.52
N LEU A 66 13.78 3.07 -6.03
CA LEU A 66 14.02 4.24 -5.18
C LEU A 66 13.93 3.93 -3.69
N ALA A 67 13.08 2.98 -3.32
CA ALA A 67 12.79 2.69 -1.91
C ALA A 67 12.45 1.21 -1.75
N LYS A 68 13.26 0.48 -0.99
CA LYS A 68 13.17 -0.98 -0.85
C LYS A 68 12.01 -1.46 0.05
N ASN A 69 11.34 -0.56 0.75
CA ASN A 69 10.18 -0.84 1.60
C ASN A 69 9.39 0.46 1.86
N GLU A 70 8.19 0.34 2.44
CA GLU A 70 7.28 1.47 2.69
C GLU A 70 7.85 2.49 3.71
N ILE A 71 8.68 2.04 4.65
CA ILE A 71 9.35 2.93 5.60
C ILE A 71 10.33 3.85 4.86
N VAL A 72 11.15 3.28 3.96
CA VAL A 72 12.09 4.05 3.13
C VAL A 72 11.35 4.95 2.13
N GLN A 73 10.13 4.58 1.68
CA GLN A 73 9.30 5.49 0.88
C GLN A 73 8.92 6.74 1.67
N LEU A 74 8.45 6.59 2.91
CA LEU A 74 8.09 7.72 3.76
C LEU A 74 9.31 8.58 4.13
N GLU A 75 10.42 7.96 4.52
CA GLU A 75 11.69 8.66 4.76
C GLU A 75 12.17 9.40 3.50
N GLY A 76 11.99 8.78 2.32
CA GLY A 76 12.28 9.42 1.04
C GLY A 76 11.41 10.64 0.75
N MET A 77 10.13 10.63 1.16
CA MET A 77 9.26 11.82 1.09
C MET A 77 9.75 12.95 1.98
N GLN A 78 10.23 12.62 3.19
CA GLN A 78 10.78 13.61 4.13
C GLN A 78 12.08 14.23 3.59
N LEU A 79 12.89 13.45 2.86
CA LEU A 79 14.18 13.85 2.29
C LEU A 79 14.08 14.39 0.85
N GLY A 80 12.89 14.34 0.21
CA GLY A 80 12.68 14.79 -1.17
C GLY A 80 13.23 13.84 -2.24
N THR A 81 13.54 12.59 -1.92
CA THR A 81 13.96 11.56 -2.88
C THR A 81 12.79 10.79 -3.48
N VAL A 82 11.65 10.74 -2.81
CA VAL A 82 10.36 10.19 -3.26
C VAL A 82 9.31 11.29 -3.18
N ASP A 83 8.52 11.48 -4.24
CA ASP A 83 7.44 12.46 -4.23
C ASP A 83 6.07 11.83 -4.01
N VAL A 84 5.81 10.63 -4.57
CA VAL A 84 4.52 9.93 -4.48
C VAL A 84 4.74 8.46 -4.16
N ALA A 85 3.94 7.90 -3.26
CA ALA A 85 3.86 6.46 -3.01
C ALA A 85 2.50 6.06 -2.42
N ALA A 86 2.18 4.77 -2.50
CA ALA A 86 1.10 4.17 -1.73
C ALA A 86 1.70 3.29 -0.63
N MET A 87 1.32 3.54 0.62
CA MET A 87 1.91 2.90 1.80
C MET A 87 0.82 2.38 2.73
N SER A 88 1.02 1.19 3.28
CA SER A 88 0.04 0.59 4.19
C SER A 88 0.10 1.20 5.60
N LEU A 89 -1.08 1.36 6.21
CA LEU A 89 -1.19 1.84 7.59
C LEU A 89 -0.33 1.02 8.56
N PRO A 90 -0.39 -0.33 8.58
CA PRO A 90 0.35 -1.09 9.57
C PRO A 90 1.87 -1.04 9.39
N SER A 91 2.38 -0.94 8.17
CA SER A 91 3.84 -0.80 7.94
C SER A 91 4.35 0.53 8.49
N ILE A 92 3.64 1.62 8.25
CA ILE A 92 3.99 2.94 8.77
C ILE A 92 3.75 3.00 10.28
N GLY A 93 2.63 2.46 10.74
CA GLY A 93 2.25 2.42 12.15
C GLY A 93 3.25 1.67 13.03
N GLY A 94 3.80 0.59 12.53
CA GLY A 94 4.79 -0.22 13.26
C GLY A 94 6.05 0.53 13.66
N LYS A 95 6.43 1.57 12.91
CA LYS A 95 7.64 2.37 13.17
C LYS A 95 7.34 3.79 13.67
N PHE A 96 6.35 4.47 13.10
CA PHE A 96 6.20 5.93 13.28
C PHE A 96 5.05 6.32 14.20
N ASP A 97 3.88 5.69 14.08
CA ASP A 97 2.70 6.01 14.89
C ASP A 97 1.87 4.74 15.19
N PRO A 98 2.02 4.15 16.37
CA PRO A 98 1.30 2.93 16.74
C PRO A 98 -0.22 2.99 16.56
N LYS A 99 -0.84 4.17 16.60
CA LYS A 99 -2.29 4.33 16.38
C LYS A 99 -2.74 3.89 14.99
N MET A 100 -1.85 3.94 13.99
CA MET A 100 -2.12 3.42 12.65
C MET A 100 -2.30 1.89 12.60
N LEU A 101 -1.94 1.16 13.67
CA LEU A 101 -2.18 -0.27 13.80
C LEU A 101 -3.65 -0.59 14.18
N ALA A 102 -4.46 0.41 14.49
CA ALA A 102 -5.80 0.22 15.04
C ALA A 102 -6.72 -0.63 14.14
N THR A 103 -6.52 -0.61 12.83
CA THR A 103 -7.27 -1.40 11.84
C THR A 103 -6.54 -2.69 11.40
N ASP A 104 -5.34 -2.96 11.91
CA ASP A 104 -4.57 -4.17 11.59
C ASP A 104 -4.83 -5.29 12.61
N VAL A 105 -6.10 -5.51 12.90
CA VAL A 105 -6.57 -6.53 13.83
C VAL A 105 -6.88 -7.80 13.02
N PRO A 106 -6.29 -8.95 13.34
CA PRO A 106 -6.54 -10.18 12.60
C PRO A 106 -8.03 -10.53 12.55
N PHE A 107 -8.53 -10.89 11.36
CA PHE A 107 -9.93 -11.24 11.09
C PHE A 107 -10.95 -10.14 11.38
N LEU A 108 -10.52 -8.87 11.41
CA LEU A 108 -11.42 -7.73 11.59
C LEU A 108 -12.44 -7.64 10.44
N TYR A 109 -12.02 -7.97 9.23
CA TYR A 109 -12.81 -7.79 8.03
C TYR A 109 -13.41 -9.09 7.51
N THR A 110 -14.64 -8.98 6.98
CA THR A 110 -15.39 -10.09 6.38
C THR A 110 -15.31 -10.13 4.85
N GLY A 111 -14.76 -9.08 4.24
CA GLY A 111 -14.61 -8.94 2.79
C GLY A 111 -14.09 -7.55 2.43
N ARG A 112 -13.80 -7.32 1.14
CA ARG A 112 -13.22 -6.04 0.66
C ARG A 112 -14.14 -4.85 0.83
N GLU A 113 -15.43 -5.00 0.53
CA GLU A 113 -16.40 -3.93 0.74
C GLU A 113 -16.43 -3.49 2.20
N HIS A 114 -16.33 -4.45 3.12
CA HIS A 114 -16.25 -4.16 4.54
C HIS A 114 -14.97 -3.38 4.88
N VAL A 115 -13.80 -3.76 4.31
CA VAL A 115 -12.56 -2.99 4.46
C VAL A 115 -12.76 -1.54 4.01
N TRP A 116 -13.33 -1.34 2.82
CA TRP A 116 -13.50 0.00 2.26
C TRP A 116 -14.46 0.84 3.07
N LYS A 117 -15.62 0.29 3.48
CA LYS A 117 -16.58 1.00 4.34
C LYS A 117 -15.94 1.49 5.64
N VAL A 118 -15.17 0.62 6.32
CA VAL A 118 -14.47 0.99 7.58
C VAL A 118 -13.46 2.12 7.34
N HIS A 119 -12.69 2.05 6.27
CA HIS A 119 -11.65 3.05 6.02
C HIS A 119 -12.18 4.35 5.40
N GLU A 120 -13.33 4.32 4.78
CA GLU A 120 -14.03 5.54 4.30
C GLU A 120 -14.85 6.21 5.42
N GLY A 121 -15.04 5.53 6.54
CA GLY A 121 -15.71 6.04 7.72
C GLY A 121 -14.89 7.04 8.54
N ALA A 122 -15.38 7.39 9.72
CA ALA A 122 -14.78 8.43 10.56
C ALA A 122 -13.39 8.01 11.08
N VAL A 123 -13.26 6.78 11.54
CA VAL A 123 -11.99 6.25 12.07
C VAL A 123 -10.95 6.13 10.94
N GLY A 124 -11.35 5.63 9.77
CA GLY A 124 -10.43 5.53 8.63
C GLY A 124 -9.90 6.90 8.21
N LYS A 125 -10.74 7.92 8.14
CA LYS A 125 -10.34 9.30 7.85
C LYS A 125 -9.35 9.84 8.87
N GLU A 126 -9.59 9.60 10.17
CA GLU A 126 -8.67 9.98 11.24
C GLU A 126 -7.31 9.29 11.07
N LEU A 127 -7.30 7.99 10.79
CA LEU A 127 -6.06 7.23 10.61
C LEU A 127 -5.27 7.69 9.38
N MET A 128 -5.95 8.02 8.29
CA MET A 128 -5.32 8.56 7.08
C MET A 128 -4.61 9.89 7.36
N GLN A 129 -5.22 10.79 8.14
CA GLN A 129 -4.63 12.09 8.46
C GLN A 129 -3.33 11.99 9.29
N ARG A 130 -3.06 10.84 9.92
CA ARG A 130 -1.81 10.61 10.66
C ARG A 130 -0.55 10.58 9.80
N PHE A 131 -0.69 10.53 8.48
CA PHE A 131 0.44 10.73 7.56
C PHE A 131 0.93 12.18 7.50
N GLU A 132 0.06 13.17 7.76
CA GLU A 132 0.42 14.59 7.63
C GLU A 132 1.57 15.03 8.56
N PRO A 133 1.55 14.72 9.87
CA PRO A 133 2.65 15.09 10.76
C PRO A 133 3.94 14.32 10.44
N LEU A 134 3.86 13.23 9.64
CA LEU A 134 5.01 12.48 9.16
C LEU A 134 5.59 13.05 7.85
N GLY A 135 5.08 14.18 7.36
CA GLY A 135 5.59 14.85 6.16
C GLY A 135 4.99 14.35 4.84
N ALA A 136 3.95 13.53 4.90
CA ALA A 136 3.24 13.04 3.73
C ALA A 136 1.78 13.54 3.73
N LYS A 137 1.34 14.20 2.65
CA LYS A 137 -0.06 14.56 2.44
C LYS A 137 -0.81 13.34 1.92
N PRO A 138 -1.78 12.81 2.67
CA PRO A 138 -2.63 11.70 2.22
C PRO A 138 -3.76 12.23 1.34
N PHE A 139 -4.29 11.36 0.47
CA PHE A 139 -5.40 11.71 -0.43
C PHE A 139 -6.57 10.74 -0.32
N CYS A 140 -6.30 9.45 -0.41
CA CYS A 140 -7.34 8.43 -0.44
C CYS A 140 -6.80 7.05 -0.07
N TYR A 141 -7.71 6.17 0.33
CA TYR A 141 -7.44 4.75 0.38
C TYR A 141 -7.61 4.14 -1.02
N GLY A 142 -6.54 3.53 -1.52
CA GLY A 142 -6.58 2.70 -2.71
C GLY A 142 -7.18 1.33 -2.43
N GLY A 143 -6.76 0.33 -3.19
CA GLY A 143 -6.78 -1.05 -2.76
C GLY A 143 -5.81 -1.23 -1.58
N GLY A 144 -5.55 -2.46 -1.25
CA GLY A 144 -4.51 -2.77 -0.30
C GLY A 144 -3.54 -3.76 -0.93
N TRP A 145 -2.85 -4.46 -0.08
CA TRP A 145 -2.12 -5.63 -0.52
C TRP A 145 -3.06 -6.79 -0.90
N GLY A 146 -4.32 -6.76 -0.48
CA GLY A 146 -5.28 -7.84 -0.58
C GLY A 146 -5.35 -8.69 0.70
N PHE A 147 -6.34 -9.59 0.76
CA PHE A 147 -6.39 -10.57 1.84
C PHE A 147 -5.18 -11.51 1.78
N ARG A 148 -4.52 -11.63 2.92
CA ARG A 148 -3.28 -12.39 3.02
C ARG A 148 -3.55 -13.87 3.26
N GLY A 149 -2.73 -14.72 2.62
CA GLY A 149 -2.68 -16.16 2.83
C GLY A 149 -1.27 -16.61 3.20
N VAL A 150 -1.11 -17.88 3.49
CA VAL A 150 0.19 -18.49 3.81
C VAL A 150 0.70 -19.28 2.62
N LEU A 151 1.92 -18.95 2.16
CA LEU A 151 2.71 -19.76 1.25
C LEU A 151 3.67 -20.63 2.05
N SER A 152 3.74 -21.92 1.76
CA SER A 152 4.63 -22.85 2.47
C SER A 152 5.28 -23.85 1.51
N ASN A 153 6.50 -24.28 1.85
CA ASN A 153 7.19 -25.37 1.20
C ASN A 153 7.06 -26.70 1.97
N LYS A 154 6.51 -26.67 3.19
CA LYS A 154 6.39 -27.84 4.07
C LYS A 154 5.08 -28.59 3.85
N ARG A 155 3.94 -27.93 4.03
CA ARG A 155 2.60 -28.53 3.97
C ARG A 155 1.53 -27.47 3.76
N PRO A 156 0.35 -27.84 3.25
CA PRO A 156 -0.80 -26.95 3.24
C PRO A 156 -1.22 -26.66 4.69
N VAL A 157 -1.79 -25.46 4.91
CA VAL A 157 -2.31 -25.03 6.20
C VAL A 157 -3.83 -25.13 6.17
N GLN A 158 -4.42 -25.96 7.07
CA GLN A 158 -5.85 -26.11 7.25
C GLN A 158 -6.31 -25.54 8.60
N GLY A 159 -5.40 -25.48 9.56
CA GLY A 159 -5.61 -24.91 10.87
C GLY A 159 -4.31 -24.35 11.45
N PRO A 160 -4.37 -23.62 12.59
CA PRO A 160 -3.18 -23.01 13.15
C PRO A 160 -2.13 -24.06 13.61
N ASP A 161 -2.52 -25.29 13.93
CA ASP A 161 -1.57 -26.34 14.32
C ASP A 161 -0.65 -26.76 13.16
N ASP A 162 -1.06 -26.55 11.91
CA ASP A 162 -0.21 -26.80 10.74
C ASP A 162 0.96 -25.82 10.65
N LEU A 163 0.87 -24.66 11.29
CA LEU A 163 1.93 -23.67 11.37
C LEU A 163 2.94 -23.95 12.48
N LYS A 164 2.61 -24.87 13.42
CA LYS A 164 3.47 -25.16 14.56
C LYS A 164 4.86 -25.58 14.13
N GLY A 165 5.86 -24.82 14.61
CA GLY A 165 7.28 -25.03 14.36
C GLY A 165 7.74 -24.61 12.94
N GLN A 166 6.86 -24.11 12.07
CA GLN A 166 7.29 -23.54 10.78
C GLN A 166 7.92 -22.16 10.99
N THR A 167 9.04 -21.91 10.32
CA THR A 167 9.66 -20.59 10.24
C THR A 167 9.00 -19.80 9.11
N ILE A 168 8.15 -18.83 9.48
CA ILE A 168 7.37 -18.06 8.52
C ILE A 168 7.89 -16.62 8.47
N ARG A 169 8.28 -16.18 7.29
CA ARG A 169 8.61 -14.76 7.08
C ARG A 169 7.35 -13.93 7.22
N VAL A 170 7.42 -12.87 8.00
CA VAL A 170 6.42 -11.80 8.07
C VAL A 170 7.07 -10.45 7.77
N PRO A 171 6.34 -9.42 7.29
CA PRO A 171 6.88 -8.07 7.28
C PRO A 171 7.18 -7.60 8.72
N PRO A 172 8.03 -6.58 8.93
CA PRO A 172 8.33 -6.03 10.25
C PRO A 172 7.14 -5.20 10.81
N VAL A 173 5.98 -5.85 10.89
CA VAL A 173 4.73 -5.30 11.42
C VAL A 173 4.41 -6.02 12.72
N PRO A 174 4.37 -5.33 13.87
CA PRO A 174 4.21 -5.96 15.18
C PRO A 174 2.98 -6.85 15.32
N THR A 175 1.85 -6.46 14.74
CA THR A 175 0.60 -7.22 14.77
C THR A 175 0.71 -8.55 14.05
N LEU A 176 1.41 -8.61 12.90
CA LEU A 176 1.65 -9.86 12.16
C LEU A 176 2.63 -10.77 12.88
N VAL A 177 3.66 -10.19 13.51
CA VAL A 177 4.60 -10.97 14.35
C VAL A 177 3.84 -11.66 15.49
N GLU A 178 3.01 -10.92 16.23
CA GLU A 178 2.22 -11.48 17.33
C GLU A 178 1.15 -12.46 16.83
N ALA A 179 0.54 -12.22 15.67
CA ALA A 179 -0.43 -13.13 15.08
C ALA A 179 0.20 -14.49 14.75
N PHE A 180 1.34 -14.50 14.08
CA PHE A 180 1.99 -15.76 13.72
C PHE A 180 2.59 -16.50 14.91
N LYS A 181 3.04 -15.80 15.97
CA LYS A 181 3.35 -16.44 17.27
C LYS A 181 2.12 -17.10 17.86
N ALA A 182 0.99 -16.41 17.90
CA ALA A 182 -0.26 -16.93 18.43
C ALA A 182 -0.77 -18.15 17.62
N PHE A 183 -0.51 -18.18 16.31
CA PHE A 183 -0.81 -19.34 15.46
C PHE A 183 0.18 -20.51 15.64
N GLY A 184 1.25 -20.33 16.42
CA GLY A 184 2.22 -21.39 16.74
C GLY A 184 3.41 -21.46 15.78
N ALA A 185 3.54 -20.53 14.84
CA ALA A 185 4.70 -20.42 13.99
C ALA A 185 5.89 -19.74 14.69
N ASN A 186 7.07 -19.82 14.05
CA ASN A 186 8.25 -19.01 14.38
C ASN A 186 8.33 -17.85 13.37
N PRO A 187 7.72 -16.68 13.65
CA PRO A 187 7.75 -15.56 12.71
C PRO A 187 9.15 -14.93 12.63
N VAL A 188 9.61 -14.68 11.41
CA VAL A 188 10.87 -13.99 11.11
C VAL A 188 10.53 -12.67 10.42
N PRO A 189 10.60 -11.53 11.14
CA PRO A 189 10.44 -10.22 10.52
C PRO A 189 11.59 -9.97 9.53
N MET A 190 11.23 -9.65 8.26
CA MET A 190 12.23 -9.46 7.21
C MET A 190 11.73 -8.41 6.21
N ILE A 191 12.60 -7.46 5.82
CA ILE A 191 12.30 -6.44 4.83
C ILE A 191 12.11 -7.04 3.43
N TRP A 192 11.28 -6.39 2.59
CA TRP A 192 10.83 -6.96 1.33
C TRP A 192 11.96 -7.42 0.38
N GLY A 193 13.00 -6.62 0.22
CA GLY A 193 14.10 -6.91 -0.70
C GLY A 193 14.90 -8.19 -0.43
N GLU A 194 14.77 -8.79 0.76
CA GLU A 194 15.49 -10.00 1.18
C GLU A 194 14.64 -11.27 1.05
N VAL A 195 13.31 -11.12 0.90
CA VAL A 195 12.35 -12.22 1.10
C VAL A 195 12.47 -13.30 0.03
N TYR A 196 12.56 -12.92 -1.25
CA TYR A 196 12.60 -13.90 -2.34
C TYR A 196 13.79 -14.87 -2.18
N LEU A 197 14.95 -14.32 -1.87
CA LEU A 197 16.17 -15.12 -1.69
C LEU A 197 16.07 -16.02 -0.45
N ALA A 198 15.56 -15.51 0.66
CA ALA A 198 15.39 -16.28 1.88
C ALA A 198 14.45 -17.49 1.70
N VAL A 199 13.33 -17.30 0.99
CA VAL A 199 12.40 -18.40 0.65
C VAL A 199 13.06 -19.39 -0.31
N LYS A 200 13.72 -18.91 -1.35
CA LYS A 200 14.38 -19.76 -2.35
C LYS A 200 15.50 -20.61 -1.77
N GLN A 201 16.24 -20.08 -0.81
CA GLN A 201 17.31 -20.77 -0.10
C GLN A 201 16.82 -21.67 1.05
N GLY A 202 15.54 -21.58 1.42
CA GLY A 202 14.99 -22.35 2.53
C GLY A 202 15.38 -21.81 3.91
N THR A 203 15.85 -20.56 4.02
CA THR A 203 16.12 -19.88 5.29
C THR A 203 14.83 -19.73 6.11
N VAL A 204 13.70 -19.60 5.41
CA VAL A 204 12.35 -19.68 5.98
C VAL A 204 11.56 -20.77 5.27
N ASP A 205 10.65 -21.43 5.99
CA ASP A 205 9.81 -22.51 5.47
C ASP A 205 8.68 -21.99 4.58
N GLY A 206 8.33 -20.73 4.75
CA GLY A 206 7.27 -20.06 4.02
C GLY A 206 7.16 -18.58 4.38
N LEU A 207 6.10 -17.97 3.87
CA LEU A 207 5.80 -16.57 4.10
C LEU A 207 4.29 -16.35 4.03
N GLU A 208 3.83 -15.20 4.49
CA GLU A 208 2.46 -14.80 4.31
C GLU A 208 2.38 -13.64 3.30
N LEU A 209 1.52 -13.78 2.31
CA LEU A 209 1.31 -12.80 1.24
C LEU A 209 -0.12 -12.85 0.69
N PRO A 210 -0.60 -11.77 0.07
CA PRO A 210 -1.78 -11.84 -0.80
C PRO A 210 -1.44 -12.51 -2.15
N VAL A 211 -2.46 -13.00 -2.82
CA VAL A 211 -2.36 -13.62 -4.16
C VAL A 211 -1.67 -12.71 -5.17
N THR A 212 -2.07 -11.43 -5.16
CA THR A 212 -1.55 -10.43 -6.10
C THR A 212 -0.03 -10.37 -6.09
N THR A 213 0.55 -10.22 -4.90
CA THR A 213 2.01 -10.14 -4.72
C THR A 213 2.70 -11.50 -4.90
N ALA A 214 2.06 -12.58 -4.47
CA ALA A 214 2.62 -13.91 -4.66
C ALA A 214 2.82 -14.26 -6.15
N VAL A 215 1.97 -13.72 -7.03
CA VAL A 215 2.08 -13.91 -8.47
C VAL A 215 3.00 -12.88 -9.11
N SER A 216 2.79 -11.57 -8.89
CA SER A 216 3.58 -10.51 -9.53
C SER A 216 5.08 -10.60 -9.22
N ASP A 217 5.42 -11.01 -8.01
CA ASP A 217 6.80 -11.14 -7.55
C ASP A 217 7.31 -12.60 -7.55
N LYS A 218 6.56 -13.49 -8.25
CA LYS A 218 6.95 -14.86 -8.61
C LYS A 218 7.19 -15.83 -7.45
N PHE A 219 6.62 -15.55 -6.27
CA PHE A 219 6.73 -16.49 -5.13
C PHE A 219 6.03 -17.82 -5.41
N HIS A 220 4.99 -17.82 -6.26
CA HIS A 220 4.32 -19.03 -6.71
C HIS A 220 5.23 -19.98 -7.51
N GLU A 221 6.40 -19.54 -7.97
CA GLU A 221 7.40 -20.37 -8.66
C GLU A 221 8.34 -21.09 -7.69
N ILE A 222 8.44 -20.61 -6.45
CA ILE A 222 9.39 -21.11 -5.43
C ILE A 222 8.71 -21.65 -4.18
N THR A 223 7.37 -21.69 -4.15
CA THR A 223 6.59 -22.26 -3.05
C THR A 223 5.59 -23.29 -3.58
N LYS A 224 5.23 -24.29 -2.75
CA LYS A 224 4.40 -25.44 -3.16
C LYS A 224 2.92 -25.26 -2.82
N TYR A 225 2.62 -24.62 -1.69
CA TYR A 225 1.29 -24.52 -1.11
C TYR A 225 0.90 -23.06 -0.92
N TYR A 226 -0.36 -22.74 -1.21
CA TYR A 226 -0.99 -21.48 -0.86
C TYR A 226 -2.29 -21.74 -0.12
N SER A 227 -2.34 -21.37 1.16
CA SER A 227 -3.50 -21.57 2.02
C SER A 227 -4.14 -20.22 2.33
N ARG A 228 -5.42 -20.06 1.97
CA ARG A 228 -6.17 -18.81 2.10
C ARG A 228 -6.64 -18.61 3.54
N THR A 229 -5.74 -18.22 4.41
CA THR A 229 -6.02 -17.94 5.82
C THR A 229 -6.81 -16.67 6.04
N LEU A 230 -6.77 -15.70 5.12
CA LEU A 230 -7.52 -14.44 5.14
C LEU A 230 -7.38 -13.63 6.45
N HIS A 231 -6.25 -13.77 7.10
CA HIS A 231 -6.01 -13.30 8.47
C HIS A 231 -5.82 -11.80 8.60
N SER A 232 -5.47 -11.09 7.53
CA SER A 232 -5.22 -9.65 7.53
C SER A 232 -5.48 -9.06 6.14
N TYR A 233 -5.85 -7.77 6.10
CA TYR A 233 -5.96 -6.96 4.89
C TYR A 233 -5.33 -5.59 5.15
N PRO A 234 -4.03 -5.42 4.88
CA PRO A 234 -3.36 -4.13 5.04
C PRO A 234 -3.75 -3.18 3.90
N ILE A 235 -4.59 -2.20 4.22
CA ILE A 235 -5.00 -1.18 3.26
C ILE A 235 -3.90 -0.15 3.04
N ALA A 236 -3.83 0.41 1.82
CA ALA A 236 -2.83 1.40 1.45
C ALA A 236 -3.43 2.81 1.28
N VAL A 237 -2.70 3.79 1.80
CA VAL A 237 -2.96 5.22 1.59
C VAL A 237 -2.05 5.73 0.48
N TRP A 238 -2.65 6.36 -0.53
CA TRP A 238 -1.93 7.13 -1.52
C TRP A 238 -1.58 8.49 -0.96
N ALA A 239 -0.30 8.80 -0.96
CA ALA A 239 0.24 10.04 -0.38
C ALA A 239 1.31 10.66 -1.27
N MET A 240 1.50 11.96 -1.09
CA MET A 240 2.55 12.76 -1.73
C MET A 240 3.38 13.46 -0.66
N ALA A 241 4.67 13.65 -0.89
CA ALA A 241 5.53 14.46 -0.04
C ALA A 241 4.90 15.84 0.18
N LYS A 242 4.59 16.19 1.44
CA LYS A 242 3.84 17.40 1.79
C LYS A 242 4.51 18.68 1.28
N PRO A 243 5.84 18.89 1.46
CA PRO A 243 6.51 20.08 0.91
C PRO A 243 6.41 20.18 -0.61
N LYS A 244 6.48 19.05 -1.31
CA LYS A 244 6.37 19.01 -2.77
C LYS A 244 4.98 19.40 -3.24
N TYR A 245 3.93 18.89 -2.56
CA TYR A 245 2.55 19.27 -2.85
C TYR A 245 2.30 20.75 -2.56
N GLU A 246 2.77 21.26 -1.42
CA GLU A 246 2.57 22.65 -1.02
C GLU A 246 3.21 23.65 -1.99
N ALA A 247 4.33 23.27 -2.60
CA ALA A 247 5.03 24.10 -3.59
C ALA A 247 4.35 24.12 -4.99
N LEU A 248 3.35 23.26 -5.25
CA LEU A 248 2.65 23.24 -6.54
C LEU A 248 1.77 24.48 -6.71
N PRO A 249 1.66 25.04 -7.94
CA PRO A 249 0.63 26.00 -8.29
C PRO A 249 -0.78 25.45 -8.03
N ALA A 250 -1.74 26.32 -7.76
CA ALA A 250 -3.09 25.95 -7.36
C ALA A 250 -3.81 25.05 -8.40
N ASP A 251 -3.62 25.31 -9.67
CA ASP A 251 -4.18 24.53 -10.77
C ASP A 251 -3.55 23.14 -10.88
N LEU A 252 -2.24 23.01 -10.62
CA LEU A 252 -1.57 21.70 -10.57
C LEU A 252 -1.95 20.92 -9.30
N LYS A 253 -2.19 21.58 -8.16
CA LYS A 253 -2.75 20.92 -6.96
C LYS A 253 -4.08 20.25 -7.29
N LYS A 254 -4.98 20.96 -7.99
CA LYS A 254 -6.27 20.39 -8.42
C LYS A 254 -6.09 19.15 -9.31
N VAL A 255 -5.14 19.20 -10.25
CA VAL A 255 -4.82 18.02 -11.09
C VAL A 255 -4.34 16.86 -10.23
N ILE A 256 -3.45 17.09 -9.26
CA ILE A 256 -2.98 16.04 -8.34
C ILE A 256 -4.13 15.47 -7.51
N ASP A 257 -4.97 16.31 -6.89
CA ASP A 257 -6.10 15.89 -6.07
C ASP A 257 -7.03 14.95 -6.86
N GLU A 258 -7.43 15.34 -8.07
CA GLU A 258 -8.28 14.53 -8.94
C GLU A 258 -7.58 13.23 -9.39
N THR A 259 -6.31 13.31 -9.73
CA THR A 259 -5.55 12.15 -10.24
C THR A 259 -5.30 11.11 -9.16
N MET A 260 -5.07 11.53 -7.92
CA MET A 260 -4.92 10.61 -6.77
C MET A 260 -6.18 9.75 -6.59
N HIS A 261 -7.37 10.36 -6.67
CA HIS A 261 -8.63 9.61 -6.58
C HIS A 261 -8.80 8.60 -7.72
N VAL A 262 -8.38 8.97 -8.95
CA VAL A 262 -8.36 8.02 -10.08
C VAL A 262 -7.41 6.86 -9.82
N ALA A 263 -6.22 7.13 -9.30
CA ALA A 263 -5.25 6.09 -8.95
C ALA A 263 -5.77 5.15 -7.85
N CYS A 264 -6.43 5.69 -6.82
CA CYS A 264 -7.05 4.89 -5.76
C CYS A 264 -8.15 3.97 -6.30
N ALA A 265 -9.02 4.49 -7.16
CA ALA A 265 -10.07 3.69 -7.79
C ALA A 265 -9.49 2.59 -8.69
N GLN A 266 -8.48 2.93 -9.49
CA GLN A 266 -7.79 1.96 -10.34
C GLN A 266 -7.12 0.87 -9.50
N HIS A 267 -6.46 1.23 -8.39
CA HIS A 267 -5.81 0.27 -7.50
C HIS A 267 -6.81 -0.77 -6.97
N ARG A 268 -8.01 -0.35 -6.54
CA ARG A 268 -9.08 -1.26 -6.09
C ARG A 268 -9.52 -2.23 -7.20
N GLN A 269 -9.69 -1.71 -8.41
CA GLN A 269 -10.09 -2.53 -9.57
C GLN A 269 -9.01 -3.53 -9.96
N ASP A 270 -7.76 -3.07 -10.05
CA ASP A 270 -6.62 -3.91 -10.41
C ASP A 270 -6.39 -5.01 -9.37
N GLU A 271 -6.56 -4.72 -8.07
CA GLU A 271 -6.45 -5.71 -7.00
C GLU A 271 -7.48 -6.84 -7.16
N LEU A 272 -8.75 -6.49 -7.41
CA LEU A 272 -9.81 -7.48 -7.61
C LEU A 272 -9.51 -8.40 -8.79
N LYS A 273 -9.11 -7.81 -9.91
CA LYS A 273 -8.74 -8.55 -11.12
C LYS A 273 -7.53 -9.44 -10.89
N ALA A 274 -6.45 -8.86 -10.33
CA ALA A 274 -5.19 -9.57 -10.12
C ALA A 274 -5.33 -10.73 -9.13
N GLU A 275 -6.20 -10.65 -8.10
CA GLU A 275 -6.46 -11.78 -7.21
C GLU A 275 -7.19 -12.92 -7.95
N ALA A 276 -8.26 -12.60 -8.70
CA ALA A 276 -9.02 -13.60 -9.42
C ALA A 276 -8.15 -14.35 -10.46
N GLU A 277 -7.41 -13.59 -11.26
CA GLU A 277 -6.49 -14.14 -12.28
C GLU A 277 -5.33 -14.89 -11.62
N GLY A 278 -4.79 -14.35 -10.51
CA GLY A 278 -3.66 -14.93 -9.79
C GLY A 278 -3.96 -16.31 -9.20
N LEU A 279 -5.16 -16.51 -8.64
CA LEU A 279 -5.57 -17.85 -8.16
C LEU A 279 -5.63 -18.88 -9.29
N VAL A 280 -6.10 -18.48 -10.47
CA VAL A 280 -6.10 -19.36 -11.65
C VAL A 280 -4.67 -19.68 -12.09
N GLN A 281 -3.82 -18.66 -12.15
CA GLN A 281 -2.42 -18.82 -12.56
C GLN A 281 -1.62 -19.71 -11.60
N MET A 282 -1.78 -19.53 -10.28
CA MET A 282 -1.14 -20.40 -9.29
C MET A 282 -1.48 -21.87 -9.49
N LYS A 283 -2.79 -22.18 -9.64
CA LYS A 283 -3.27 -23.54 -9.88
C LYS A 283 -2.74 -24.12 -11.21
N ALA A 284 -2.77 -23.31 -12.27
CA ALA A 284 -2.27 -23.73 -13.59
C ALA A 284 -0.77 -24.07 -13.60
N ARG A 285 0.00 -23.45 -12.69
CA ARG A 285 1.43 -23.74 -12.49
C ARG A 285 1.70 -24.86 -11.49
N GLY A 286 0.67 -25.56 -11.03
CA GLY A 286 0.80 -26.73 -10.16
C GLY A 286 0.89 -26.41 -8.67
N MET A 287 0.70 -25.15 -8.25
CA MET A 287 0.63 -24.83 -6.83
C MET A 287 -0.66 -25.40 -6.21
N GLN A 288 -0.53 -26.04 -5.07
CA GLN A 288 -1.68 -26.52 -4.31
C GLN A 288 -2.30 -25.35 -3.53
N VAL A 289 -3.45 -24.91 -4.02
CA VAL A 289 -4.22 -23.81 -3.41
C VAL A 289 -5.38 -24.41 -2.63
N ASN A 290 -5.49 -24.10 -1.34
CA ASN A 290 -6.60 -24.55 -0.51
C ASN A 290 -7.32 -23.40 0.20
N GLU A 291 -8.64 -23.56 0.30
CA GLU A 291 -9.50 -22.77 1.17
C GLU A 291 -9.51 -23.39 2.57
N ILE A 292 -9.53 -22.57 3.59
CA ILE A 292 -9.71 -23.03 4.98
C ILE A 292 -11.21 -23.06 5.26
N LYS A 293 -11.74 -24.26 5.51
CA LYS A 293 -13.18 -24.45 5.71
C LYS A 293 -13.71 -23.83 7.01
N ASP A 294 -12.87 -23.78 8.04
CA ASP A 294 -13.23 -23.19 9.34
C ASP A 294 -12.10 -22.30 9.84
N LEU A 295 -12.35 -21.00 9.88
CA LEU A 295 -11.40 -20.00 10.36
C LEU A 295 -11.48 -19.78 11.88
N ARG A 296 -12.47 -20.35 12.59
CA ARG A 296 -12.66 -20.15 14.04
C ARG A 296 -11.43 -20.50 14.86
N PRO A 297 -10.71 -21.62 14.61
CA PRO A 297 -9.49 -21.92 15.38
C PRO A 297 -8.41 -20.84 15.26
N PHE A 298 -8.28 -20.21 14.09
CA PHE A 298 -7.38 -19.06 13.90
C PHE A 298 -7.88 -17.81 14.63
N GLN A 299 -9.19 -17.53 14.56
CA GLN A 299 -9.81 -16.38 15.22
C GLN A 299 -9.68 -16.47 16.74
N GLU A 300 -9.85 -17.65 17.30
CA GLU A 300 -9.66 -17.92 18.74
C GLU A 300 -8.22 -17.67 19.15
N ARG A 301 -7.24 -18.18 18.40
CA ARG A 301 -5.82 -17.93 18.70
C ARG A 301 -5.40 -16.47 18.48
N ALA A 302 -6.11 -15.72 17.64
CA ALA A 302 -5.84 -14.30 17.42
C ALA A 302 -6.30 -13.39 18.59
N GLN A 303 -7.11 -13.85 19.53
CA GLN A 303 -7.64 -13.01 20.62
C GLN A 303 -6.55 -12.27 21.43
N PRO A 304 -5.39 -12.85 21.77
CA PRO A 304 -4.30 -12.12 22.41
C PRO A 304 -3.77 -10.96 21.56
N VAL A 305 -3.82 -11.08 20.22
CA VAL A 305 -3.37 -10.03 19.29
C VAL A 305 -4.32 -8.83 19.32
N TRP A 306 -5.64 -9.07 19.45
CA TRP A 306 -6.62 -8.00 19.63
C TRP A 306 -6.29 -7.16 20.87
N LYS A 307 -5.97 -7.84 21.99
CA LYS A 307 -5.56 -7.18 23.23
C LYS A 307 -4.23 -6.43 23.08
N PHE A 308 -3.29 -7.01 22.34
CA PHE A 308 -2.03 -6.34 22.01
C PHE A 308 -2.26 -5.05 21.22
N VAL A 309 -3.14 -5.07 20.20
CA VAL A 309 -3.49 -3.87 19.43
C VAL A 309 -4.17 -2.83 20.32
N GLU A 310 -5.16 -3.22 21.13
CA GLU A 310 -5.82 -2.32 22.11
C GLU A 310 -4.79 -1.61 23.01
N GLN A 311 -3.81 -2.35 23.55
CA GLN A 311 -2.76 -1.77 24.39
C GLN A 311 -1.85 -0.79 23.62
N LYS A 312 -1.59 -1.05 22.32
CA LYS A 312 -0.73 -0.20 21.50
C LYS A 312 -1.42 1.09 21.06
N VAL A 313 -2.70 1.03 20.73
CA VAL A 313 -3.44 2.18 20.15
C VAL A 313 -4.25 2.95 21.19
N GLY A 314 -4.49 2.36 22.34
CA GLY A 314 -5.37 2.85 23.41
C GLY A 314 -6.82 2.38 23.23
N LYS A 315 -7.46 2.11 24.38
CA LYS A 315 -8.80 1.51 24.42
C LYS A 315 -9.86 2.33 23.66
N GLU A 316 -9.84 3.64 23.79
CA GLU A 316 -10.82 4.52 23.13
C GLU A 316 -10.80 4.38 21.59
N LEU A 317 -9.63 4.48 20.97
CA LEU A 317 -9.51 4.32 19.54
C LEU A 317 -9.84 2.89 19.10
N PHE A 318 -9.39 1.90 19.85
CA PHE A 318 -9.69 0.51 19.57
C PHE A 318 -11.19 0.22 19.57
N ASP A 319 -11.92 0.66 20.61
CA ASP A 319 -13.37 0.46 20.72
C ASP A 319 -14.12 1.15 19.57
N ARG A 320 -13.69 2.33 19.14
CA ARG A 320 -14.27 3.05 17.99
C ARG A 320 -14.06 2.27 16.69
N VAL A 321 -12.86 1.72 16.45
CA VAL A 321 -12.57 0.87 15.29
C VAL A 321 -13.49 -0.36 15.29
N ILE A 322 -13.60 -1.04 16.42
CA ILE A 322 -14.44 -2.24 16.51
C ILE A 322 -15.92 -1.92 16.32
N ALA A 323 -16.40 -0.80 16.88
CA ALA A 323 -17.77 -0.34 16.69
C ALA A 323 -18.07 -0.01 15.23
N GLU A 324 -17.19 0.74 14.56
CA GLU A 324 -17.33 1.09 13.15
C GLU A 324 -17.25 -0.15 12.25
N ALA A 325 -16.33 -1.07 12.51
CA ALA A 325 -16.26 -2.33 11.79
C ALA A 325 -17.51 -3.20 11.96
N ARG A 326 -18.13 -3.20 13.13
CA ARG A 326 -19.42 -3.91 13.34
C ARG A 326 -20.57 -3.26 12.61
N ALA A 327 -20.62 -1.94 12.55
CA ALA A 327 -21.65 -1.18 11.88
C ALA A 327 -21.55 -1.23 10.34
N ALA A 328 -20.35 -1.47 9.80
CA ALA A 328 -20.07 -1.52 8.37
C ALA A 328 -20.39 -2.89 7.72
N LYS A 329 -20.71 -3.92 8.52
CA LYS A 329 -21.11 -5.26 8.03
C LYS A 329 -22.47 -5.27 7.29
#